data_8e45599e4559304c843c502f8ba472f0
#
_entry.id   8e45599e4559304c843c502f8ba472f0
#
_cell.length_a   1.000
_cell.length_b   1.000
_cell.length_c   1.000
_cell.angle_alpha   90.00
_cell.angle_beta   90.00
_cell.angle_gamma   90.00
#
_symmetry.space_group_name_H-M   'P 1'
#
loop_
_entity.id
_entity.type
_entity.pdbx_description
1 polymer ?
#
loop_
_entity_poly.entity_id
_entity_poly.type
_entity_poly.pdbx_seq_one_letter_code
_entity_poly.pdbx_strand_id
1 'polypeptide(L)'
;MPPESIPFDKVTHVNYAFSIVGSDYHPVFQTDYLLNRVVRAAHLKGIKVLMSIGGWTGSQYFSPLSASPRGRQTFFNGALDFIKNFNLDGIDIYWEYPCRMGSACNIYDPNNDAKNFLLLLKELRAAMNQLPNGDRLEISLTTRLLPFDGAEGQMKDVSEFAKVVSYINVMAYDINGSWGSVTGANAPLGGHSELTYAGGAQAWIDAGFPAAQINMRVPFYGRSLTTQSDMTSSQSMAAPFIKSVPLGDNNDALWTDPASMRQRILDYDDKESLRLKVDYAKQKQLGGVTLWAINQDTTDFELLQVLQDVRR
;
A
#
# COMPACT_ATOMS: atom_id res chain seq x y z
N MET A 1 -12.74 -13.21 -4.80
CA MET A 1 -13.93 -12.72 -4.04
C MET A 1 -14.89 -12.03 -5.00
N PRO A 2 -16.18 -12.40 -5.06
CA PRO A 2 -17.17 -11.67 -5.82
C PRO A 2 -17.37 -10.25 -5.25
N PRO A 3 -17.63 -9.23 -6.07
CA PRO A 3 -17.83 -7.85 -5.59
C PRO A 3 -18.90 -7.73 -4.50
N GLU A 4 -19.96 -8.50 -4.59
CA GLU A 4 -21.10 -8.48 -3.65
C GLU A 4 -20.77 -9.09 -2.27
N SER A 5 -19.67 -9.85 -2.18
CA SER A 5 -19.18 -10.43 -0.92
C SER A 5 -18.25 -9.49 -0.15
N ILE A 6 -17.91 -8.33 -0.73
CA ILE A 6 -17.10 -7.32 -0.03
C ILE A 6 -17.94 -6.74 1.11
N PRO A 7 -17.41 -6.73 2.36
CA PRO A 7 -18.14 -6.20 3.52
C PRO A 7 -18.10 -4.66 3.54
N PHE A 8 -18.85 -4.04 2.64
CA PHE A 8 -18.86 -2.57 2.48
C PHE A 8 -19.29 -1.81 3.74
N ASP A 9 -20.05 -2.43 4.63
CA ASP A 9 -20.42 -1.88 5.93
C ASP A 9 -19.21 -1.74 6.89
N LYS A 10 -18.11 -2.42 6.58
CA LYS A 10 -16.89 -2.47 7.42
C LYS A 10 -15.76 -1.57 6.92
N VAL A 11 -15.91 -0.95 5.75
CA VAL A 11 -14.89 -0.08 5.15
C VAL A 11 -15.43 1.32 4.88
N THR A 12 -14.57 2.28 4.58
CA THR A 12 -14.94 3.62 4.12
C THR A 12 -14.58 3.85 2.67
N HIS A 13 -13.53 3.17 2.22
CA HIS A 13 -12.95 3.29 0.90
C HIS A 13 -12.57 1.93 0.36
N VAL A 14 -12.64 1.78 -0.95
CA VAL A 14 -12.09 0.65 -1.70
C VAL A 14 -11.15 1.19 -2.75
N ASN A 15 -9.88 0.79 -2.70
CA ASN A 15 -8.92 1.03 -3.75
C ASN A 15 -8.92 -0.19 -4.67
N TYR A 16 -9.42 -0.02 -5.90
CA TYR A 16 -9.49 -1.09 -6.90
C TYR A 16 -8.15 -1.23 -7.61
N ALA A 17 -7.44 -2.31 -7.37
CA ALA A 17 -6.08 -2.55 -7.86
C ALA A 17 -6.09 -3.63 -8.97
N PHE A 18 -5.40 -3.45 -10.07
CA PHE A 18 -4.62 -2.30 -10.49
C PHE A 18 -4.96 -1.92 -11.93
N SER A 19 -4.91 -0.62 -12.23
CA SER A 19 -4.60 -0.14 -13.57
C SER A 19 -3.09 -0.03 -13.72
N ILE A 20 -2.55 -0.39 -14.86
CA ILE A 20 -1.11 -0.30 -15.17
C ILE A 20 -0.86 0.74 -16.25
N VAL A 21 0.33 1.34 -16.22
CA VAL A 21 0.74 2.32 -17.22
C VAL A 21 1.69 1.69 -18.23
N GLY A 22 1.34 1.73 -19.51
CA GLY A 22 2.18 1.26 -20.60
C GLY A 22 3.23 2.28 -21.05
N SER A 23 4.02 1.92 -22.05
CA SER A 23 5.04 2.80 -22.66
C SER A 23 4.45 4.02 -23.39
N ASP A 24 3.16 4.00 -23.68
CA ASP A 24 2.39 5.12 -24.23
C ASP A 24 1.88 6.10 -23.16
N TYR A 25 2.15 5.79 -21.87
CA TYR A 25 1.78 6.57 -20.69
C TYR A 25 0.27 6.62 -20.41
N HIS A 26 -0.52 5.84 -21.11
CA HIS A 26 -1.95 5.73 -20.87
C HIS A 26 -2.24 4.64 -19.83
N PRO A 27 -2.97 4.92 -18.75
CA PRO A 27 -3.36 3.90 -17.77
C PRO A 27 -4.47 3.01 -18.32
N VAL A 28 -4.30 1.69 -18.20
CA VAL A 28 -5.25 0.67 -18.70
C VAL A 28 -5.51 -0.41 -17.65
N PHE A 29 -6.67 -1.05 -17.70
CA PHE A 29 -7.02 -2.24 -16.93
C PHE A 29 -8.01 -3.11 -17.71
N GLN A 30 -8.23 -4.35 -17.27
CA GLN A 30 -8.96 -5.36 -18.06
C GLN A 30 -10.26 -5.83 -17.43
N THR A 31 -10.62 -5.35 -16.25
CA THR A 31 -11.75 -5.86 -15.45
C THR A 31 -12.83 -4.80 -15.22
N ASP A 32 -13.17 -4.06 -16.25
CA ASP A 32 -14.18 -3.00 -16.25
C ASP A 32 -15.55 -3.46 -15.75
N TYR A 33 -15.97 -4.67 -16.15
CA TYR A 33 -17.23 -5.27 -15.69
C TYR A 33 -17.25 -5.54 -14.18
N LEU A 34 -16.10 -5.90 -13.58
CA LEU A 34 -15.98 -6.09 -12.12
C LEU A 34 -15.97 -4.75 -11.40
N LEU A 35 -15.24 -3.76 -11.92
CA LEU A 35 -15.19 -2.42 -11.35
C LEU A 35 -16.59 -1.79 -11.28
N ASN A 36 -17.38 -1.88 -12.35
CA ASN A 36 -18.76 -1.39 -12.35
C ASN A 36 -19.63 -2.03 -11.25
N ARG A 37 -19.45 -3.33 -10.98
CA ARG A 37 -20.16 -4.03 -9.90
C ARG A 37 -19.70 -3.56 -8.52
N VAL A 38 -18.37 -3.38 -8.33
CA VAL A 38 -17.80 -2.86 -7.08
C VAL A 38 -18.33 -1.46 -6.81
N VAL A 39 -18.23 -0.54 -7.77
CA VAL A 39 -18.68 0.84 -7.62
C VAL A 39 -20.17 0.89 -7.25
N ARG A 40 -21.02 0.16 -7.97
CA ARG A 40 -22.47 0.11 -7.69
C ARG A 40 -22.74 -0.37 -6.26
N ALA A 41 -22.11 -1.46 -5.85
CA ALA A 41 -22.34 -2.04 -4.52
C ALA A 41 -21.79 -1.14 -3.40
N ALA A 42 -20.63 -0.52 -3.61
CA ALA A 42 -20.01 0.42 -2.66
C ALA A 42 -20.87 1.68 -2.49
N HIS A 43 -21.29 2.31 -3.59
CA HIS A 43 -22.07 3.55 -3.55
C HIS A 43 -23.45 3.37 -2.91
N LEU A 44 -24.08 2.19 -3.04
CA LEU A 44 -25.31 1.86 -2.30
C LEU A 44 -25.13 1.89 -0.78
N LYS A 45 -23.89 1.81 -0.29
CA LYS A 45 -23.51 1.87 1.12
C LYS A 45 -22.81 3.16 1.50
N GLY A 46 -22.69 4.11 0.56
CA GLY A 46 -21.96 5.37 0.78
C GLY A 46 -20.45 5.22 0.88
N ILE A 47 -19.89 4.14 0.32
CA ILE A 47 -18.46 3.83 0.35
C ILE A 47 -17.80 4.35 -0.93
N LYS A 48 -16.67 5.02 -0.79
CA LYS A 48 -15.91 5.57 -1.91
C LYS A 48 -15.07 4.51 -2.61
N VAL A 49 -14.92 4.66 -3.93
CA VAL A 49 -14.09 3.78 -4.75
C VAL A 49 -13.08 4.60 -5.53
N LEU A 50 -11.80 4.28 -5.35
CA LEU A 50 -10.69 4.86 -6.10
C LEU A 50 -10.07 3.80 -7.01
N MET A 51 -9.54 4.21 -8.18
CA MET A 51 -8.69 3.36 -9.00
C MET A 51 -7.24 3.50 -8.55
N SER A 52 -6.63 2.38 -8.12
CA SER A 52 -5.18 2.31 -7.89
C SER A 52 -4.45 2.12 -9.21
N ILE A 53 -3.55 3.07 -9.53
CA ILE A 53 -2.75 3.04 -10.76
C ILE A 53 -1.28 2.78 -10.41
N GLY A 54 -0.71 1.70 -10.92
CA GLY A 54 0.67 1.31 -10.71
C GLY A 54 0.84 -0.03 -9.98
N GLY A 55 1.39 0.00 -8.78
CA GLY A 55 1.81 -1.18 -8.01
C GLY A 55 3.17 -1.71 -8.48
N TRP A 56 3.62 -2.83 -7.90
CA TRP A 56 4.96 -3.39 -8.11
C TRP A 56 5.33 -3.57 -9.58
N THR A 57 4.44 -4.15 -10.38
CA THR A 57 4.67 -4.41 -11.82
C THR A 57 4.19 -3.28 -12.72
N GLY A 58 3.28 -2.43 -12.24
CA GLY A 58 2.68 -1.35 -13.04
C GLY A 58 3.40 -0.01 -12.93
N SER A 59 4.53 0.06 -12.19
CA SER A 59 5.27 1.31 -11.95
C SER A 59 6.37 1.60 -12.97
N GLN A 60 6.55 0.74 -13.96
CA GLN A 60 7.70 0.79 -14.89
C GLN A 60 7.90 2.15 -15.56
N TYR A 61 6.83 2.83 -15.95
CA TYR A 61 6.89 4.03 -16.77
C TYR A 61 6.57 5.33 -16.01
N PHE A 62 6.41 5.30 -14.69
CA PHE A 62 6.09 6.53 -13.93
C PHE A 62 7.18 7.59 -14.02
N SER A 63 8.46 7.22 -13.98
CA SER A 63 9.58 8.17 -14.10
C SER A 63 9.55 8.93 -15.44
N PRO A 64 9.58 8.27 -16.62
CA PRO A 64 9.55 8.99 -17.89
C PRO A 64 8.22 9.73 -18.14
N LEU A 65 7.08 9.20 -17.70
CA LEU A 65 5.80 9.92 -17.86
C LEU A 65 5.75 11.19 -17.01
N SER A 66 6.23 11.14 -15.76
CA SER A 66 6.22 12.29 -14.87
C SER A 66 7.20 13.39 -15.29
N ALA A 67 8.30 13.00 -15.94
CA ALA A 67 9.32 13.92 -16.43
C ALA A 67 8.85 14.79 -17.62
N SER A 68 7.89 14.30 -18.43
CA SER A 68 7.48 15.01 -19.65
C SER A 68 6.09 15.63 -19.54
N PRO A 69 5.87 16.87 -20.00
CA PRO A 69 4.54 17.48 -20.02
C PRO A 69 3.50 16.63 -20.78
N ARG A 70 3.92 16.06 -21.93
CA ARG A 70 3.04 15.17 -22.72
C ARG A 70 2.71 13.89 -21.97
N GLY A 71 3.69 13.29 -21.29
CA GLY A 71 3.48 12.08 -20.49
C GLY A 71 2.48 12.33 -19.38
N ARG A 72 2.66 13.39 -18.62
CA ARG A 72 1.74 13.79 -17.55
C ARG A 72 0.32 14.04 -18.11
N GLN A 73 0.21 14.78 -19.23
CA GLN A 73 -1.08 15.03 -19.89
C GLN A 73 -1.78 13.72 -20.31
N THR A 74 -1.04 12.79 -20.93
CA THR A 74 -1.60 11.49 -21.35
C THR A 74 -2.09 10.69 -20.15
N PHE A 75 -1.27 10.64 -19.09
CA PHE A 75 -1.61 9.92 -17.87
C PHE A 75 -2.90 10.47 -17.21
N PHE A 76 -2.97 11.78 -16.97
CA PHE A 76 -4.15 12.29 -16.28
C PHE A 76 -5.39 12.34 -17.16
N ASN A 77 -5.29 12.45 -18.48
CA ASN A 77 -6.46 12.24 -19.35
C ASN A 77 -7.08 10.85 -19.12
N GLY A 78 -6.26 9.79 -19.12
CA GLY A 78 -6.74 8.44 -18.84
C GLY A 78 -7.28 8.27 -17.41
N ALA A 79 -6.64 8.89 -16.41
CA ALA A 79 -7.14 8.89 -15.03
C ALA A 79 -8.50 9.59 -14.90
N LEU A 80 -8.68 10.74 -15.57
CA LEU A 80 -9.97 11.44 -15.61
C LEU A 80 -11.06 10.65 -16.35
N ASP A 81 -10.68 9.92 -17.39
CA ASP A 81 -11.61 9.04 -18.10
C ASP A 81 -12.10 7.89 -17.21
N PHE A 82 -11.25 7.35 -16.33
CA PHE A 82 -11.70 6.39 -15.33
C PHE A 82 -12.73 7.00 -14.37
N ILE A 83 -12.46 8.21 -13.84
CA ILE A 83 -13.41 8.88 -12.96
C ILE A 83 -14.76 9.06 -13.64
N LYS A 84 -14.78 9.54 -14.88
CA LYS A 84 -16.03 9.82 -15.63
C LYS A 84 -16.76 8.54 -16.01
N ASN A 85 -16.04 7.55 -16.58
CA ASN A 85 -16.65 6.36 -17.17
C ASN A 85 -17.15 5.38 -16.11
N PHE A 86 -16.52 5.34 -14.93
CA PHE A 86 -16.85 4.42 -13.85
C PHE A 86 -17.46 5.10 -12.63
N ASN A 87 -17.66 6.43 -12.69
CA ASN A 87 -18.17 7.22 -11.55
C ASN A 87 -17.34 6.98 -10.27
N LEU A 88 -16.01 7.08 -10.38
CA LEU A 88 -15.10 6.90 -9.25
C LEU A 88 -15.05 8.15 -8.39
N ASP A 89 -14.72 7.96 -7.11
CA ASP A 89 -14.54 9.03 -6.13
C ASP A 89 -13.10 9.58 -6.11
N GLY A 90 -12.20 8.99 -6.88
CA GLY A 90 -10.82 9.48 -6.96
C GLY A 90 -9.85 8.49 -7.60
N ILE A 91 -8.57 8.83 -7.45
CA ILE A 91 -7.43 8.07 -7.97
C ILE A 91 -6.43 7.83 -6.84
N ASP A 92 -5.95 6.60 -6.73
CA ASP A 92 -4.82 6.22 -5.88
C ASP A 92 -3.59 6.02 -6.74
N ILE A 93 -2.53 6.81 -6.52
CA ILE A 93 -1.26 6.65 -7.24
C ILE A 93 -0.35 5.74 -6.44
N TYR A 94 0.00 4.62 -7.05
CA TYR A 94 0.76 3.55 -6.43
C TYR A 94 2.10 3.39 -7.15
N TRP A 95 2.97 4.39 -7.02
CA TRP A 95 4.29 4.37 -7.66
C TRP A 95 5.33 3.72 -6.76
N GLU A 96 5.88 2.57 -7.19
CA GLU A 96 6.93 1.83 -6.49
C GLU A 96 8.22 1.82 -7.32
N TYR A 97 9.13 2.77 -7.15
CA TYR A 97 9.09 3.93 -6.24
C TYR A 97 9.69 5.15 -6.93
N PRO A 98 9.31 6.39 -6.60
CA PRO A 98 10.03 7.56 -7.08
C PRO A 98 11.46 7.58 -6.50
N CYS A 99 12.42 7.98 -7.32
CA CYS A 99 13.85 8.11 -7.02
C CYS A 99 14.59 6.80 -6.68
N ARG A 100 13.96 5.66 -6.79
CA ARG A 100 14.61 4.36 -6.51
C ARG A 100 14.02 3.21 -7.31
N MET A 101 14.80 2.18 -7.47
CA MET A 101 14.32 0.94 -8.10
C MET A 101 13.27 0.25 -7.21
N GLY A 102 12.15 -0.12 -7.83
CA GLY A 102 11.19 -1.07 -7.29
C GLY A 102 11.39 -2.44 -7.95
N SER A 103 10.45 -2.86 -8.80
CA SER A 103 10.62 -4.04 -9.65
C SER A 103 11.81 -3.87 -10.61
N ALA A 104 12.47 -4.97 -10.99
CA ALA A 104 13.68 -4.98 -11.79
C ALA A 104 13.57 -4.26 -13.17
N CYS A 105 12.35 -4.10 -13.67
CA CYS A 105 12.10 -3.40 -14.95
C CYS A 105 11.71 -1.92 -14.77
N ASN A 106 11.61 -1.42 -13.53
CA ASN A 106 11.15 -0.06 -13.29
C ASN A 106 12.24 0.95 -13.65
N ILE A 107 11.84 1.95 -14.44
CA ILE A 107 12.68 3.10 -14.75
C ILE A 107 12.57 4.08 -13.58
N TYR A 108 13.69 4.64 -13.15
CA TYR A 108 13.72 5.67 -12.10
C TYR A 108 14.82 6.70 -12.34
N ASP A 109 14.58 7.92 -11.90
CA ASP A 109 15.57 9.01 -11.87
C ASP A 109 15.78 9.43 -10.41
N PRO A 110 16.94 9.08 -9.79
CA PRO A 110 17.18 9.33 -8.37
C PRO A 110 17.17 10.83 -8.00
N ASN A 111 17.36 11.71 -8.99
CA ASN A 111 17.48 13.14 -8.76
C ASN A 111 16.19 13.92 -9.00
N ASN A 112 15.32 13.44 -9.89
CA ASN A 112 14.21 14.24 -10.39
C ASN A 112 12.82 13.64 -10.12
N ASP A 113 12.70 12.33 -9.86
CA ASP A 113 11.39 11.68 -9.77
C ASP A 113 10.48 12.29 -8.69
N ALA A 114 11.00 12.60 -7.51
CA ALA A 114 10.19 13.20 -6.44
C ALA A 114 9.63 14.56 -6.84
N LYS A 115 10.44 15.40 -7.49
CA LYS A 115 10.02 16.70 -8.00
C LYS A 115 9.01 16.57 -9.13
N ASN A 116 9.24 15.65 -10.08
CA ASN A 116 8.35 15.40 -11.19
C ASN A 116 7.04 14.78 -10.71
N PHE A 117 7.08 13.93 -9.68
CA PHE A 117 5.90 13.36 -9.05
C PHE A 117 5.02 14.43 -8.41
N LEU A 118 5.61 15.35 -7.64
CA LEU A 118 4.87 16.46 -7.07
C LEU A 118 4.22 17.32 -8.17
N LEU A 119 4.91 17.55 -9.28
CA LEU A 119 4.37 18.30 -10.42
C LEU A 119 3.19 17.54 -11.07
N LEU A 120 3.35 16.22 -11.31
CA LEU A 120 2.28 15.37 -11.81
C LEU A 120 1.03 15.45 -10.92
N LEU A 121 1.19 15.37 -9.60
CA LEU A 121 0.07 15.45 -8.65
C LEU A 121 -0.60 16.83 -8.65
N LYS A 122 0.17 17.92 -8.73
CA LYS A 122 -0.37 19.30 -8.83
C LYS A 122 -1.20 19.48 -10.11
N GLU A 123 -0.72 18.98 -11.24
CA GLU A 123 -1.43 19.03 -12.52
C GLU A 123 -2.67 18.12 -12.51
N LEU A 124 -2.58 16.91 -11.96
CA LEU A 124 -3.72 16.01 -11.80
C LEU A 124 -4.81 16.64 -10.92
N ARG A 125 -4.45 17.22 -9.77
CA ARG A 125 -5.38 17.92 -8.88
C ARG A 125 -6.07 19.08 -9.61
N ALA A 126 -5.31 19.88 -10.32
CA ALA A 126 -5.85 21.01 -11.10
C ALA A 126 -6.85 20.51 -12.17
N ALA A 127 -6.54 19.41 -12.84
CA ALA A 127 -7.40 18.82 -13.84
C ALA A 127 -8.68 18.20 -13.22
N MET A 128 -8.56 17.51 -12.08
CA MET A 128 -9.72 16.96 -11.35
C MET A 128 -10.67 18.06 -10.86
N ASN A 129 -10.14 19.19 -10.41
CA ASN A 129 -10.95 20.33 -9.95
C ASN A 129 -11.82 20.96 -11.06
N GLN A 130 -11.53 20.67 -12.33
CA GLN A 130 -12.39 21.09 -13.46
C GLN A 130 -13.58 20.15 -13.71
N LEU A 131 -13.60 18.98 -13.07
CA LEU A 131 -14.72 18.05 -13.19
C LEU A 131 -15.89 18.48 -12.30
N PRO A 132 -17.14 18.09 -12.62
CA PRO A 132 -18.25 18.21 -11.69
C PRO A 132 -17.91 17.57 -10.34
N ASN A 133 -18.12 18.31 -9.24
CA ASN A 133 -17.72 17.91 -7.87
C ASN A 133 -16.21 17.60 -7.71
N GLY A 134 -15.35 18.20 -8.52
CA GLY A 134 -13.91 17.97 -8.52
C GLY A 134 -13.24 18.24 -7.17
N ASP A 135 -13.78 19.15 -6.37
CA ASP A 135 -13.38 19.45 -5.00
C ASP A 135 -13.59 18.28 -4.02
N ARG A 136 -14.47 17.33 -4.33
CA ARG A 136 -14.76 16.12 -3.55
C ARG A 136 -13.98 14.89 -4.00
N LEU A 137 -13.38 14.96 -5.19
CA LEU A 137 -12.59 13.87 -5.73
C LEU A 137 -11.26 13.75 -4.97
N GLU A 138 -10.89 12.52 -4.63
CA GLU A 138 -9.71 12.25 -3.82
C GLU A 138 -8.51 11.87 -4.70
N ILE A 139 -7.33 12.32 -4.29
CA ILE A 139 -6.06 11.76 -4.71
C ILE A 139 -5.45 11.13 -3.48
N SER A 140 -5.24 9.83 -3.49
CA SER A 140 -4.42 9.17 -2.48
C SER A 140 -3.11 8.68 -3.07
N LEU A 141 -2.12 8.50 -2.21
CA LEU A 141 -0.87 7.84 -2.59
C LEU A 141 -0.73 6.55 -1.79
N THR A 142 -0.30 5.49 -2.45
CA THR A 142 0.27 4.35 -1.73
C THR A 142 1.79 4.45 -1.79
N THR A 143 2.42 4.49 -0.60
CA THR A 143 3.83 4.85 -0.44
C THR A 143 4.58 3.77 0.33
N ARG A 144 5.91 3.77 0.17
CA ARG A 144 6.79 2.95 1.01
C ARG A 144 6.73 3.40 2.48
N LEU A 145 7.30 2.57 3.37
CA LEU A 145 7.31 2.80 4.82
C LEU A 145 7.91 4.16 5.22
N LEU A 146 9.04 4.54 4.62
CA LEU A 146 9.71 5.81 4.89
C LEU A 146 9.34 6.87 3.83
N PRO A 147 9.46 8.18 4.13
CA PRO A 147 9.27 9.26 3.16
C PRO A 147 10.07 9.06 1.87
N PHE A 148 9.65 9.76 0.82
CA PHE A 148 10.27 9.67 -0.50
C PHE A 148 11.78 9.90 -0.46
N ASP A 149 12.51 9.25 -1.35
CA ASP A 149 13.88 9.62 -1.65
C ASP A 149 13.90 10.86 -2.58
N GLY A 150 14.98 11.58 -2.54
CA GLY A 150 15.31 12.70 -3.43
C GLY A 150 16.78 12.65 -3.76
N ALA A 151 17.30 13.67 -4.43
CA ALA A 151 18.70 13.74 -4.88
C ALA A 151 19.74 13.60 -3.74
N GLU A 152 19.38 14.00 -2.52
CA GLU A 152 20.27 13.97 -1.34
C GLU A 152 19.92 12.83 -0.35
N GLY A 153 19.19 11.82 -0.81
CA GLY A 153 18.68 10.73 0.03
C GLY A 153 17.23 10.96 0.46
N GLN A 154 16.84 10.43 1.61
CA GLN A 154 15.46 10.54 2.09
C GLN A 154 15.07 12.00 2.33
N MET A 155 13.92 12.41 1.76
CA MET A 155 13.37 13.76 1.93
C MET A 155 13.01 14.04 3.39
N LYS A 156 13.47 15.18 3.91
CA LYS A 156 13.17 15.66 5.27
C LYS A 156 11.90 16.52 5.33
N ASP A 157 11.42 16.97 4.18
CA ASP A 157 10.19 17.76 4.06
C ASP A 157 9.39 17.26 2.84
N VAL A 158 8.20 16.74 3.12
CA VAL A 158 7.22 16.26 2.13
C VAL A 158 5.88 17.02 2.25
N SER A 159 5.85 18.12 2.99
CA SER A 159 4.65 18.90 3.28
C SER A 159 3.93 19.40 2.03
N GLU A 160 4.67 19.67 0.94
CA GLU A 160 4.08 20.09 -0.34
C GLU A 160 3.20 18.99 -0.97
N PHE A 161 3.51 17.70 -0.74
CA PHE A 161 2.65 16.60 -1.18
C PHE A 161 1.32 16.60 -0.40
N ALA A 162 1.38 16.83 0.91
CA ALA A 162 0.19 16.86 1.76
C ALA A 162 -0.82 17.95 1.36
N LYS A 163 -0.36 19.05 0.74
CA LYS A 163 -1.24 20.13 0.24
C LYS A 163 -2.02 19.73 -1.01
N VAL A 164 -1.58 18.70 -1.72
CA VAL A 164 -2.13 18.31 -3.03
C VAL A 164 -2.99 17.06 -2.94
N VAL A 165 -2.61 16.12 -2.06
CA VAL A 165 -3.30 14.83 -1.92
C VAL A 165 -4.25 14.83 -0.74
N SER A 166 -5.23 13.94 -0.77
CA SER A 166 -6.20 13.79 0.32
C SER A 166 -5.57 13.07 1.51
N TYR A 167 -4.81 12.01 1.25
CA TYR A 167 -4.10 11.18 2.24
C TYR A 167 -3.07 10.28 1.59
N ILE A 168 -2.24 9.65 2.42
CA ILE A 168 -1.32 8.59 2.02
C ILE A 168 -1.64 7.27 2.71
N ASN A 169 -1.39 6.16 2.02
CA ASN A 169 -1.47 4.78 2.51
C ASN A 169 -0.04 4.24 2.62
N VAL A 170 0.52 4.23 3.82
CA VAL A 170 1.91 3.84 4.06
C VAL A 170 2.01 2.33 4.20
N MET A 171 2.74 1.66 3.31
CA MET A 171 2.97 0.22 3.32
C MET A 171 3.90 -0.18 4.46
N ALA A 172 3.34 -0.58 5.61
CA ALA A 172 4.09 -0.99 6.79
C ALA A 172 4.26 -2.53 6.85
N TYR A 173 4.66 -3.11 5.74
CA TYR A 173 4.90 -4.53 5.56
C TYR A 173 6.02 -4.77 4.54
N ASP A 174 6.34 -6.04 4.27
CA ASP A 174 7.48 -6.44 3.46
C ASP A 174 8.82 -5.90 3.98
N ILE A 175 8.92 -5.80 5.32
CA ILE A 175 10.12 -5.32 5.98
C ILE A 175 11.21 -6.40 5.95
N ASN A 176 10.82 -7.65 6.17
CA ASN A 176 11.69 -8.81 6.05
C ASN A 176 11.06 -9.87 5.14
N GLY A 177 11.90 -10.61 4.43
CA GLY A 177 11.46 -11.66 3.51
C GLY A 177 12.63 -12.36 2.85
N SER A 178 12.36 -13.11 1.78
CA SER A 178 13.34 -13.96 1.09
C SER A 178 14.51 -13.21 0.42
N TRP A 179 14.46 -11.92 0.34
CA TRP A 179 15.54 -11.05 -0.14
C TRP A 179 16.61 -10.75 0.92
N GLY A 180 16.33 -11.07 2.19
CA GLY A 180 17.28 -10.96 3.29
C GLY A 180 18.11 -12.23 3.48
N SER A 181 18.96 -12.25 4.50
CA SER A 181 19.78 -13.40 4.90
C SER A 181 19.31 -14.06 6.20
N VAL A 182 18.48 -13.37 6.96
CA VAL A 182 17.90 -13.81 8.23
C VAL A 182 16.40 -13.57 8.25
N THR A 183 15.69 -14.35 9.07
CA THR A 183 14.28 -14.14 9.32
C THR A 183 14.05 -12.84 10.10
N GLY A 184 12.84 -12.30 9.99
CA GLY A 184 12.41 -11.11 10.72
C GLY A 184 10.94 -10.86 10.45
N ALA A 185 10.30 -10.06 11.31
CA ALA A 185 8.89 -9.75 11.18
C ALA A 185 8.57 -9.06 9.85
N ASN A 186 7.54 -9.55 9.13
CA ASN A 186 7.05 -8.97 7.88
C ASN A 186 6.52 -7.55 8.09
N ALA A 187 5.84 -7.32 9.22
CA ALA A 187 5.17 -6.06 9.52
C ALA A 187 5.27 -5.69 11.02
N PRO A 188 6.50 -5.46 11.55
CA PRO A 188 6.69 -5.18 12.97
C PRO A 188 6.02 -3.88 13.41
N LEU A 189 5.34 -3.88 14.56
CA LEU A 189 4.76 -2.66 15.15
C LEU A 189 5.84 -1.70 15.62
N GLY A 190 6.83 -2.21 16.35
CA GLY A 190 7.94 -1.46 16.92
C GLY A 190 9.17 -2.34 17.09
N GLY A 191 10.26 -1.82 17.64
CA GLY A 191 11.50 -2.55 17.86
C GLY A 191 12.73 -1.63 17.80
N HIS A 192 13.91 -2.22 17.65
CA HIS A 192 15.17 -1.48 17.57
C HIS A 192 15.44 -0.85 16.20
N SER A 193 14.71 -1.27 15.17
CA SER A 193 14.81 -0.74 13.81
C SER A 193 13.81 0.42 13.60
N GLU A 194 14.17 1.38 12.78
CA GLU A 194 13.24 2.40 12.27
C GLU A 194 12.24 1.81 11.27
N LEU A 195 12.55 0.64 10.70
CA LEU A 195 11.69 -0.04 9.74
C LEU A 195 10.58 -0.82 10.47
N THR A 196 9.66 -0.08 11.07
CA THR A 196 8.50 -0.60 11.80
C THR A 196 7.28 0.24 11.48
N TYR A 197 6.09 -0.27 11.78
CA TYR A 197 4.84 0.45 11.65
C TYR A 197 4.88 1.81 12.37
N ALA A 198 5.34 1.81 13.63
CA ALA A 198 5.45 3.02 14.43
C ALA A 198 6.55 3.96 13.90
N GLY A 199 7.70 3.42 13.52
CA GLY A 199 8.81 4.20 12.96
C GLY A 199 8.44 4.86 11.64
N GLY A 200 7.77 4.13 10.75
CA GLY A 200 7.28 4.66 9.47
C GLY A 200 6.27 5.80 9.67
N ALA A 201 5.27 5.60 10.53
CA ALA A 201 4.29 6.66 10.83
C ALA A 201 4.99 7.93 11.37
N GLN A 202 5.91 7.77 12.32
CA GLN A 202 6.64 8.89 12.90
C GLN A 202 7.52 9.59 11.86
N ALA A 203 8.20 8.84 10.99
CA ALA A 203 9.05 9.41 9.94
C ALA A 203 8.26 10.31 8.96
N TRP A 204 7.05 9.91 8.57
CA TRP A 204 6.19 10.74 7.73
C TRP A 204 5.69 12.00 8.46
N ILE A 205 5.35 11.90 9.76
CA ILE A 205 4.97 13.05 10.59
C ILE A 205 6.14 14.03 10.72
N ASP A 206 7.34 13.54 11.02
CA ASP A 206 8.55 14.36 11.18
C ASP A 206 8.96 15.05 9.86
N ALA A 207 8.65 14.42 8.72
CA ALA A 207 8.82 15.01 7.40
C ALA A 207 7.70 15.99 7.00
N GLY A 208 6.81 16.35 7.93
CA GLY A 208 5.79 17.38 7.72
C GLY A 208 4.48 16.90 7.10
N PHE A 209 4.24 15.58 7.03
CA PHE A 209 2.93 15.09 6.61
C PHE A 209 1.96 15.08 7.79
N PRO A 210 0.76 15.70 7.70
CA PRO A 210 -0.20 15.73 8.80
C PRO A 210 -0.64 14.32 9.23
N ALA A 211 -0.60 14.00 10.52
CA ALA A 211 -0.99 12.69 11.02
C ALA A 211 -2.40 12.26 10.56
N ALA A 212 -3.35 13.18 10.54
CA ALA A 212 -4.72 12.92 10.08
C ALA A 212 -4.85 12.59 8.57
N GLN A 213 -3.79 12.77 7.78
CA GLN A 213 -3.72 12.38 6.37
C GLN A 213 -2.87 11.11 6.15
N ILE A 214 -2.41 10.44 7.20
CA ILE A 214 -1.61 9.22 7.12
C ILE A 214 -2.49 8.03 7.50
N ASN A 215 -2.68 7.11 6.57
CA ASN A 215 -3.23 5.78 6.83
C ASN A 215 -2.08 4.77 6.84
N MET A 216 -1.95 4.01 7.91
CA MET A 216 -0.97 2.93 7.97
C MET A 216 -1.57 1.66 7.39
N ARG A 217 -0.83 0.99 6.50
CA ARG A 217 -1.31 -0.19 5.80
C ARG A 217 -0.77 -1.46 6.44
N VAL A 218 -1.65 -2.45 6.65
CA VAL A 218 -1.31 -3.74 7.22
C VAL A 218 -1.48 -4.86 6.21
N PRO A 219 -0.68 -5.95 6.27
CA PRO A 219 -0.84 -7.11 5.42
C PRO A 219 -1.88 -8.07 6.02
N PHE A 220 -2.70 -8.68 5.16
CA PHE A 220 -3.53 -9.83 5.52
C PHE A 220 -2.93 -11.15 5.00
N TYR A 221 -1.71 -11.10 4.51
CA TYR A 221 -0.90 -12.26 4.12
C TYR A 221 0.25 -12.46 5.10
N GLY A 222 0.80 -13.67 5.10
CA GLY A 222 2.02 -14.00 5.84
C GLY A 222 3.16 -14.41 4.93
N ARG A 223 4.35 -14.57 5.53
CA ARG A 223 5.56 -15.07 4.88
C ARG A 223 6.04 -16.33 5.58
N SER A 224 6.39 -17.37 4.80
CA SER A 224 6.90 -18.63 5.31
C SER A 224 8.37 -18.82 4.91
N LEU A 225 9.20 -19.11 5.89
CA LEU A 225 10.63 -19.36 5.72
C LEU A 225 11.02 -20.69 6.38
N THR A 226 11.93 -21.44 5.74
CA THR A 226 12.54 -22.64 6.36
C THR A 226 13.87 -22.25 6.98
N THR A 227 14.00 -22.35 8.29
CA THR A 227 15.20 -21.98 9.05
C THR A 227 16.23 -23.09 9.15
N GLN A 228 17.50 -22.71 9.33
CA GLN A 228 18.59 -23.67 9.53
C GLN A 228 18.65 -24.20 10.96
N SER A 229 18.06 -23.50 11.91
CA SER A 229 18.02 -23.83 13.32
C SER A 229 16.62 -23.73 13.89
N ASP A 230 16.37 -24.46 14.97
CA ASP A 230 15.12 -24.36 15.72
C ASP A 230 15.01 -22.98 16.40
N MET A 231 13.94 -22.26 16.14
CA MET A 231 13.65 -20.95 16.74
C MET A 231 12.67 -21.01 17.90
N THR A 232 12.11 -22.18 18.24
CA THR A 232 11.14 -22.33 19.34
C THR A 232 11.75 -22.06 20.71
N SER A 233 13.04 -22.33 20.87
CA SER A 233 13.78 -22.13 22.12
C SER A 233 14.51 -20.80 22.22
N SER A 234 14.53 -20.01 21.14
CA SER A 234 15.27 -18.74 21.04
C SER A 234 14.29 -17.58 21.05
N GLN A 235 14.52 -16.59 21.90
CA GLN A 235 13.80 -15.32 21.86
C GLN A 235 14.26 -14.43 20.68
N SER A 236 15.20 -14.89 19.86
CA SER A 236 15.70 -14.17 18.70
C SER A 236 14.76 -14.39 17.52
N MET A 237 14.19 -13.31 17.02
CA MET A 237 13.38 -13.30 15.79
C MET A 237 14.23 -13.40 14.51
N ALA A 238 15.55 -13.54 14.62
CA ALA A 238 16.48 -13.57 13.50
C ALA A 238 17.27 -14.88 13.46
N ALA A 239 16.99 -15.70 12.47
CA ALA A 239 17.78 -16.91 12.16
C ALA A 239 18.05 -17.01 10.66
N PRO A 240 19.24 -17.52 10.26
CA PRO A 240 19.49 -17.83 8.85
C PRO A 240 18.44 -18.80 8.30
N PHE A 241 17.96 -18.55 7.08
CA PHE A 241 17.00 -19.43 6.40
C PHE A 241 17.61 -20.06 5.13
N ILE A 242 17.06 -21.21 4.75
CA ILE A 242 17.55 -21.99 3.62
C ILE A 242 16.74 -21.67 2.35
N LYS A 243 15.43 -21.47 2.50
CA LYS A 243 14.51 -21.27 1.39
C LYS A 243 13.25 -20.56 1.82
N SER A 244 12.87 -19.55 1.07
CA SER A 244 11.51 -19.02 1.13
C SER A 244 10.58 -19.93 0.33
N VAL A 245 9.42 -20.23 0.89
CA VAL A 245 8.35 -20.94 0.18
C VAL A 245 7.17 -19.99 0.12
N PRO A 246 6.66 -19.65 -1.07
CA PRO A 246 5.41 -18.90 -1.16
C PRO A 246 4.34 -19.68 -0.38
N LEU A 247 3.60 -18.99 0.47
CA LEU A 247 2.39 -19.56 1.05
C LEU A 247 1.40 -19.79 -0.09
N GLY A 248 0.97 -21.04 -0.27
CA GLY A 248 -0.31 -21.30 -0.93
C GLY A 248 -1.43 -20.75 -0.03
N ASP A 249 -2.65 -20.72 -0.55
CA ASP A 249 -3.83 -20.13 0.10
C ASP A 249 -4.25 -20.75 1.45
N ASN A 250 -3.41 -21.57 2.07
CA ASN A 250 -3.70 -22.25 3.34
C ASN A 250 -2.84 -21.67 4.46
N ASN A 251 -3.50 -21.16 5.48
CA ASN A 251 -2.96 -20.71 6.77
C ASN A 251 -2.37 -21.89 7.57
N ASP A 252 -1.19 -22.37 7.20
CA ASP A 252 -0.50 -23.37 7.99
C ASP A 252 0.40 -22.73 9.04
N ALA A 253 -0.06 -22.76 10.28
CA ALA A 253 0.75 -22.45 11.46
C ALA A 253 2.00 -23.35 11.53
N LEU A 254 3.02 -22.91 12.26
CA LEU A 254 4.30 -23.60 12.54
C LEU A 254 4.30 -25.10 12.25
N TRP A 255 4.98 -25.52 11.17
CA TRP A 255 5.14 -26.92 10.84
C TRP A 255 6.61 -27.31 10.87
N THR A 256 6.94 -28.38 11.61
CA THR A 256 8.28 -28.96 11.61
C THR A 256 8.30 -30.16 10.68
N ASP A 257 9.17 -30.16 9.68
CA ASP A 257 9.40 -31.32 8.84
C ASP A 257 10.13 -32.42 9.64
N PRO A 258 9.47 -33.56 9.97
CA PRO A 258 10.07 -34.61 10.80
C PRO A 258 11.28 -35.26 10.15
N ALA A 259 11.38 -35.22 8.82
CA ALA A 259 12.45 -35.89 8.09
C ALA A 259 13.75 -35.08 8.05
N SER A 260 13.65 -33.76 8.10
CA SER A 260 14.82 -32.85 8.00
C SER A 260 15.16 -32.14 9.30
N MET A 261 14.34 -32.26 10.35
CA MET A 261 14.45 -31.49 11.61
C MET A 261 14.50 -29.97 11.38
N ARG A 262 13.98 -29.51 10.24
CA ARG A 262 13.97 -28.10 9.84
C ARG A 262 12.63 -27.48 10.22
N GLN A 263 12.67 -26.31 10.82
CA GLN A 263 11.49 -25.59 11.23
C GLN A 263 11.04 -24.65 10.12
N ARG A 264 9.74 -24.70 9.80
CA ARG A 264 9.08 -23.70 9.00
C ARG A 264 8.50 -22.64 9.92
N ILE A 265 8.86 -21.38 9.67
CA ILE A 265 8.32 -20.24 10.38
C ILE A 265 7.32 -19.54 9.49
N LEU A 266 6.17 -19.24 10.05
CA LEU A 266 5.13 -18.44 9.46
C LEU A 266 5.03 -17.12 10.23
N ASP A 267 5.22 -16.02 9.51
CA ASP A 267 5.12 -14.67 10.05
C ASP A 267 3.91 -13.95 9.42
N TYR A 268 2.94 -13.57 10.23
CA TYR A 268 1.69 -12.91 9.82
C TYR A 268 1.12 -12.05 10.96
N ASP A 269 0.26 -11.11 10.61
CA ASP A 269 -0.53 -10.36 11.60
C ASP A 269 -1.79 -11.14 12.01
N ASP A 270 -1.97 -11.33 13.30
CA ASP A 270 -3.19 -11.86 13.90
C ASP A 270 -4.07 -10.75 14.50
N LYS A 271 -5.18 -11.12 15.14
CA LYS A 271 -6.10 -10.17 15.77
C LYS A 271 -5.45 -9.35 16.90
N GLU A 272 -4.49 -9.90 17.60
CA GLU A 272 -3.81 -9.22 18.71
C GLU A 272 -2.80 -8.20 18.19
N SER A 273 -1.95 -8.59 17.26
CA SER A 273 -0.98 -7.68 16.63
C SER A 273 -1.66 -6.54 15.87
N LEU A 274 -2.77 -6.83 15.18
CA LEU A 274 -3.57 -5.80 14.51
C LEU A 274 -4.22 -4.84 15.49
N ARG A 275 -4.71 -5.31 16.64
CA ARG A 275 -5.28 -4.43 17.69
C ARG A 275 -4.24 -3.45 18.20
N LEU A 276 -3.02 -3.91 18.47
CA LEU A 276 -1.93 -3.03 18.90
C LEU A 276 -1.59 -1.97 17.85
N LYS A 277 -1.64 -2.31 16.56
CA LYS A 277 -1.45 -1.35 15.45
C LYS A 277 -2.59 -0.33 15.36
N VAL A 278 -3.83 -0.76 15.56
CA VAL A 278 -5.00 0.11 15.63
C VAL A 278 -4.90 1.08 16.83
N ASP A 279 -4.54 0.58 17.99
CA ASP A 279 -4.38 1.40 19.20
C ASP A 279 -3.28 2.45 19.01
N TYR A 280 -2.17 2.08 18.38
CA TYR A 280 -1.13 3.03 18.00
C TYR A 280 -1.65 4.11 17.04
N ALA A 281 -2.39 3.71 16.01
CA ALA A 281 -2.97 4.65 15.04
C ALA A 281 -3.91 5.66 15.73
N LYS A 282 -4.75 5.19 16.66
CA LYS A 282 -5.62 6.07 17.49
C LYS A 282 -4.81 7.01 18.39
N GLN A 283 -3.80 6.48 19.09
CA GLN A 283 -2.94 7.28 19.98
C GLN A 283 -2.23 8.41 19.21
N LYS A 284 -1.80 8.14 17.99
CA LYS A 284 -1.12 9.12 17.12
C LYS A 284 -2.08 9.98 16.32
N GLN A 285 -3.38 9.79 16.44
CA GLN A 285 -4.42 10.49 15.68
C GLN A 285 -4.20 10.41 14.17
N LEU A 286 -3.81 9.22 13.70
CA LEU A 286 -3.63 8.97 12.27
C LEU A 286 -4.98 9.02 11.55
N GLY A 287 -4.95 9.26 10.22
CA GLY A 287 -6.15 9.29 9.36
C GLY A 287 -6.91 7.97 9.34
N GLY A 288 -6.20 6.84 9.48
CA GLY A 288 -6.82 5.53 9.51
C GLY A 288 -5.84 4.38 9.40
N VAL A 289 -6.44 3.21 9.20
CA VAL A 289 -5.72 1.97 8.87
C VAL A 289 -6.30 1.41 7.57
N THR A 290 -5.44 0.97 6.68
CA THR A 290 -5.82 0.32 5.42
C THR A 290 -5.17 -1.07 5.36
N LEU A 291 -5.53 -1.89 4.40
CA LEU A 291 -5.08 -3.28 4.33
C LEU A 291 -4.71 -3.71 2.90
N TRP A 292 -3.90 -4.76 2.80
CA TRP A 292 -3.61 -5.51 1.57
C TRP A 292 -3.62 -7.02 1.84
N ALA A 293 -4.60 -7.77 1.32
CA ALA A 293 -5.77 -7.35 0.57
C ALA A 293 -7.02 -8.01 1.19
N ILE A 294 -8.19 -7.44 0.96
CA ILE A 294 -9.43 -7.87 1.61
C ILE A 294 -9.83 -9.32 1.32
N ASN A 295 -9.40 -9.87 0.20
CA ASN A 295 -9.65 -11.28 -0.17
C ASN A 295 -8.74 -12.28 0.54
N GLN A 296 -7.84 -11.81 1.41
CA GLN A 296 -6.91 -12.62 2.21
C GLN A 296 -7.35 -12.74 3.68
N ASP A 297 -8.47 -12.13 4.04
CA ASP A 297 -9.09 -12.31 5.36
C ASP A 297 -9.84 -13.65 5.43
N THR A 298 -10.23 -14.05 6.63
CA THR A 298 -11.12 -15.18 6.85
C THR A 298 -12.50 -14.94 6.21
N THR A 299 -13.29 -16.03 6.03
CA THR A 299 -14.65 -15.92 5.49
C THR A 299 -15.56 -15.02 6.30
N ASP A 300 -15.29 -14.89 7.59
CA ASP A 300 -16.06 -14.08 8.56
C ASP A 300 -15.47 -12.69 8.77
N PHE A 301 -14.40 -12.32 8.02
CA PHE A 301 -13.71 -11.03 8.09
C PHE A 301 -13.20 -10.69 9.50
N GLU A 302 -12.60 -11.65 10.19
CA GLU A 302 -12.14 -11.50 11.57
C GLU A 302 -11.05 -10.44 11.74
N LEU A 303 -10.11 -10.35 10.78
CA LEU A 303 -9.04 -9.35 10.83
C LEU A 303 -9.59 -7.96 10.54
N LEU A 304 -10.47 -7.84 9.55
CA LEU A 304 -11.11 -6.56 9.21
C LEU A 304 -11.98 -6.02 10.37
N GLN A 305 -12.62 -6.91 11.15
CA GLN A 305 -13.39 -6.49 12.33
C GLN A 305 -12.52 -5.77 13.35
N VAL A 306 -11.28 -6.20 13.55
CA VAL A 306 -10.32 -5.52 14.44
C VAL A 306 -9.98 -4.12 13.92
N LEU A 307 -9.78 -3.98 12.61
CA LEU A 307 -9.42 -2.69 12.02
C LEU A 307 -10.53 -1.63 12.16
N GLN A 308 -11.80 -2.05 12.30
CA GLN A 308 -12.92 -1.11 12.50
C GLN A 308 -12.80 -0.30 13.79
N ASP A 309 -12.08 -0.80 14.79
CA ASP A 309 -11.92 -0.10 16.06
C ASP A 309 -11.15 1.22 15.93
N VAL A 310 -10.46 1.46 14.80
CA VAL A 310 -9.83 2.78 14.52
C VAL A 310 -10.85 3.91 14.45
N ARG A 311 -12.12 3.60 14.13
CA ARG A 311 -13.21 4.57 14.00
C ARG A 311 -13.86 4.97 15.32
N ARG A 312 -13.54 4.26 16.40
CA ARG A 312 -14.10 4.45 17.74
C ARG A 312 -13.07 5.10 18.65
#